data_37f944c64ddd94d37aa70ba1ee1dc357
#
_entry.id   37f944c64ddd94d37aa70ba1ee1dc357
#
_cell.length_a   1.000
_cell.length_b   1.000
_cell.length_c   1.000
_cell.angle_alpha   90.00
_cell.angle_beta   90.00
_cell.angle_gamma   90.00
#
_symmetry.space_group_name_H-M   'P 1'
#
loop_
_entity.id
_entity.type
_entity.pdbx_description
1 polymer ?
#
loop_
_entity_poly.entity_id
_entity_poly.type
_entity_poly.pdbx_seq_one_letter_code
_entity_poly.pdbx_strand_id
1 'polypeptide(L)'
;MPSQSVLEQKKAIVAELSERLKSSITGVVVSYEGINTEDDTKLRKELRENDVKYTVVKNTLLSRACEEAGLEDIKPVLEGTTAIATSDSEYAAAARILCNYAKDHDNFKVKSAYLDGAVIDMDTIVALSKLPTREVLLANVLGAFQAPIASFARAVQAIVDKGGVEACAAEAAEEAPAEAE
;
A
#
# COMPACT_ATOMS: atom_id res chain seq x y z
N MET A 1 -5.46 25.99 -34.51
CA MET A 1 -4.64 26.26 -33.31
C MET A 1 -5.54 26.20 -32.08
N PRO A 2 -5.14 25.61 -30.96
CA PRO A 2 -5.98 25.60 -29.77
C PRO A 2 -6.19 27.04 -29.27
N SER A 3 -7.40 27.36 -28.79
CA SER A 3 -7.71 28.63 -28.17
C SER A 3 -6.77 28.90 -27.00
N GLN A 4 -6.34 30.16 -26.80
CA GLN A 4 -5.44 30.54 -25.70
C GLN A 4 -6.02 30.15 -24.34
N SER A 5 -7.33 30.27 -24.13
CA SER A 5 -8.03 29.87 -22.92
C SER A 5 -7.90 28.36 -22.61
N VAL A 6 -7.97 27.51 -23.64
CA VAL A 6 -7.79 26.06 -23.48
C VAL A 6 -6.32 25.67 -23.15
N LEU A 7 -5.38 26.46 -23.65
CA LEU A 7 -3.96 26.26 -23.37
C LEU A 7 -3.63 26.68 -21.94
N GLU A 8 -4.21 27.75 -21.43
CA GLU A 8 -4.07 28.18 -20.04
C GLU A 8 -4.67 27.20 -19.07
N GLN A 9 -5.86 26.64 -19.35
CA GLN A 9 -6.47 25.57 -18.53
C GLN A 9 -5.59 24.33 -18.46
N LYS A 10 -4.99 23.89 -19.56
CA LYS A 10 -4.09 22.76 -19.57
C LYS A 10 -2.80 23.01 -18.79
N LYS A 11 -2.26 24.22 -18.86
CA LYS A 11 -1.09 24.61 -18.05
C LYS A 11 -1.43 24.62 -16.56
N ALA A 12 -2.61 25.14 -16.19
CA ALA A 12 -3.06 25.13 -14.81
C ALA A 12 -3.20 23.70 -14.25
N ILE A 13 -3.78 22.78 -15.05
CA ILE A 13 -3.88 21.36 -14.67
C ILE A 13 -2.49 20.72 -14.49
N VAL A 14 -1.54 20.99 -15.39
CA VAL A 14 -0.17 20.47 -15.26
C VAL A 14 0.51 21.01 -14.01
N ALA A 15 0.38 22.31 -13.73
CA ALA A 15 0.93 22.94 -12.53
C ALA A 15 0.35 22.32 -11.25
N GLU A 16 -0.98 22.16 -11.17
CA GLU A 16 -1.64 21.51 -10.03
C GLU A 16 -1.18 20.07 -9.84
N LEU A 17 -1.04 19.31 -10.94
CA LEU A 17 -0.54 17.93 -10.89
C LEU A 17 0.93 17.87 -10.46
N SER A 18 1.79 18.77 -10.97
CA SER A 18 3.21 18.80 -10.60
C SER A 18 3.42 19.17 -9.14
N GLU A 19 2.63 20.12 -8.60
CA GLU A 19 2.64 20.45 -7.16
C GLU A 19 2.19 19.24 -6.32
N ARG A 20 1.10 18.58 -6.74
CA ARG A 20 0.58 17.39 -6.06
C ARG A 20 1.60 16.24 -6.06
N LEU A 21 2.27 15.97 -7.19
CA LEU A 21 3.31 14.96 -7.31
C LEU A 21 4.50 15.24 -6.40
N LYS A 22 4.88 16.52 -6.25
CA LYS A 22 5.99 16.95 -5.38
C LYS A 22 5.63 16.91 -3.89
N SER A 23 4.36 17.18 -3.54
CA SER A 23 3.89 17.18 -2.15
C SER A 23 3.54 15.78 -1.65
N SER A 24 3.16 14.86 -2.54
CA SER A 24 2.77 13.51 -2.16
C SER A 24 3.97 12.64 -1.85
N ILE A 25 3.86 11.84 -0.80
CA ILE A 25 4.86 10.87 -0.36
C ILE A 25 4.87 9.66 -1.30
N THR A 26 3.69 9.20 -1.68
CA THR A 26 3.50 8.01 -2.53
C THR A 26 2.50 8.30 -3.62
N GLY A 27 2.77 7.79 -4.82
CA GLY A 27 1.79 7.75 -5.89
C GLY A 27 1.86 6.46 -6.68
N VAL A 28 0.70 5.96 -7.05
CA VAL A 28 0.53 4.73 -7.82
C VAL A 28 -0.18 5.03 -9.11
N VAL A 29 0.41 4.60 -10.21
CA VAL A 29 -0.14 4.73 -11.57
C VAL A 29 -0.81 3.41 -11.95
N VAL A 30 -2.09 3.49 -12.32
CA VAL A 30 -2.90 2.31 -12.63
C VAL A 30 -3.61 2.44 -13.98
N SER A 31 -3.92 1.30 -14.60
CA SER A 31 -4.85 1.20 -15.72
C SER A 31 -6.24 0.89 -15.17
N TYR A 32 -7.25 1.67 -15.61
CA TYR A 32 -8.64 1.48 -15.19
C TYR A 32 -9.55 0.99 -16.34
N GLU A 33 -8.98 0.31 -17.32
CA GLU A 33 -9.71 -0.18 -18.47
C GLU A 33 -10.71 -1.28 -18.08
N GLY A 34 -11.96 -1.16 -18.53
CA GLY A 34 -12.97 -2.19 -18.32
C GLY A 34 -13.56 -2.29 -16.91
N ILE A 35 -13.45 -1.28 -16.08
CA ILE A 35 -14.04 -1.25 -14.73
C ILE A 35 -15.53 -0.91 -14.83
N ASN A 36 -16.35 -1.58 -14.01
CA ASN A 36 -17.76 -1.28 -13.85
C ASN A 36 -17.94 0.01 -13.02
N THR A 37 -19.01 0.78 -13.28
CA THR A 37 -19.30 2.05 -12.58
C THR A 37 -19.52 1.85 -11.07
N GLU A 38 -20.13 0.72 -10.68
CA GLU A 38 -20.37 0.40 -9.27
C GLU A 38 -19.05 0.18 -8.52
N ASP A 39 -18.15 -0.55 -9.13
CA ASP A 39 -16.87 -0.91 -8.53
C ASP A 39 -15.91 0.30 -8.50
N ASP A 40 -15.92 1.16 -9.53
CA ASP A 40 -15.18 2.44 -9.50
C ASP A 40 -15.69 3.35 -8.37
N THR A 41 -17.01 3.36 -8.14
CA THR A 41 -17.60 4.15 -7.05
C THR A 41 -17.17 3.64 -5.67
N LYS A 42 -17.13 2.31 -5.47
CA LYS A 42 -16.64 1.68 -4.24
C LYS A 42 -15.17 1.96 -4.02
N LEU A 43 -14.34 1.78 -5.06
CA LEU A 43 -12.91 2.06 -5.04
C LEU A 43 -12.63 3.52 -4.65
N ARG A 44 -13.30 4.48 -5.29
CA ARG A 44 -13.16 5.91 -4.97
C ARG A 44 -13.59 6.25 -3.54
N LYS A 45 -14.60 5.57 -3.01
CA LYS A 45 -15.03 5.74 -1.63
C LYS A 45 -13.95 5.25 -0.67
N GLU A 46 -13.44 4.05 -0.87
CA GLU A 46 -12.39 3.45 -0.05
C GLU A 46 -11.09 4.28 -0.08
N LEU A 47 -10.69 4.77 -1.25
CA LEU A 47 -9.53 5.65 -1.40
C LEU A 47 -9.71 6.97 -0.64
N ARG A 48 -10.90 7.60 -0.67
CA ARG A 48 -11.18 8.82 0.08
C ARG A 48 -11.18 8.61 1.59
N GLU A 49 -11.66 7.46 2.07
CA GLU A 49 -11.65 7.11 3.49
C GLU A 49 -10.22 6.93 4.04
N ASN A 50 -9.26 6.65 3.15
CA ASN A 50 -7.83 6.52 3.48
C ASN A 50 -6.99 7.72 3.02
N ASP A 51 -7.58 8.89 2.80
CA ASP A 51 -6.93 10.14 2.39
C ASP A 51 -6.11 10.01 1.09
N VAL A 52 -6.49 9.11 0.18
CA VAL A 52 -5.85 8.94 -1.12
C VAL A 52 -6.62 9.69 -2.18
N LYS A 53 -5.94 10.61 -2.88
CA LYS A 53 -6.49 11.40 -3.98
C LYS A 53 -6.37 10.61 -5.29
N TYR A 54 -7.50 10.12 -5.78
CA TYR A 54 -7.56 9.37 -7.04
C TYR A 54 -8.08 10.27 -8.18
N THR A 55 -7.29 10.40 -9.24
CA THR A 55 -7.61 11.27 -10.38
C THR A 55 -7.27 10.55 -11.69
N VAL A 56 -8.22 10.57 -12.62
CA VAL A 56 -8.01 10.13 -14.00
C VAL A 56 -7.44 11.29 -14.80
N VAL A 57 -6.29 11.11 -15.41
CA VAL A 57 -5.55 12.16 -16.11
C VAL A 57 -5.16 11.70 -17.50
N LYS A 58 -5.12 12.62 -18.44
CA LYS A 58 -4.63 12.36 -19.79
C LYS A 58 -3.11 12.13 -19.75
N ASN A 59 -2.62 11.03 -20.37
CA ASN A 59 -1.21 10.65 -20.38
C ASN A 59 -0.25 11.76 -20.79
N THR A 60 -0.63 12.56 -21.80
CA THR A 60 0.19 13.69 -22.27
C THR A 60 0.33 14.83 -21.26
N LEU A 61 -0.64 15.03 -20.37
CA LEU A 61 -0.57 16.02 -19.30
C LEU A 61 0.22 15.47 -18.12
N LEU A 62 -0.01 14.18 -17.79
CA LEU A 62 0.72 13.49 -16.74
C LEU A 62 2.22 13.38 -17.07
N SER A 63 2.58 13.07 -18.32
CA SER A 63 3.98 13.02 -18.77
C SER A 63 4.69 14.36 -18.53
N ARG A 64 4.06 15.49 -18.82
CA ARG A 64 4.63 16.82 -18.56
C ARG A 64 4.75 17.13 -17.08
N ALA A 65 3.73 16.76 -16.29
CA ALA A 65 3.79 16.93 -14.85
C ALA A 65 4.90 16.09 -14.21
N CYS A 66 5.12 14.86 -14.71
CA CYS A 66 6.23 13.99 -14.29
C CYS A 66 7.60 14.58 -14.67
N GLU A 67 7.74 15.21 -15.84
CA GLU A 67 8.96 15.94 -16.23
C GLU A 67 9.29 17.06 -15.23
N GLU A 68 8.28 17.87 -14.87
CA GLU A 68 8.44 18.97 -13.92
C GLU A 68 8.68 18.49 -12.48
N ALA A 69 8.21 17.28 -12.15
CA ALA A 69 8.41 16.64 -10.84
C ALA A 69 9.72 15.83 -10.74
N GLY A 70 10.42 15.58 -11.87
CA GLY A 70 11.65 14.77 -11.89
C GLY A 70 11.42 13.25 -11.91
N LEU A 71 10.20 12.81 -12.27
CA LEU A 71 9.77 11.40 -12.35
C LEU A 71 9.76 10.91 -13.80
N GLU A 72 10.86 11.07 -14.52
CA GLU A 72 10.94 10.73 -15.96
C GLU A 72 10.77 9.24 -16.24
N ASP A 73 11.17 8.38 -15.33
CA ASP A 73 11.12 6.92 -15.47
C ASP A 73 9.68 6.36 -15.54
N ILE A 74 8.66 7.16 -15.20
CA ILE A 74 7.25 6.77 -15.34
C ILE A 74 6.75 6.91 -16.78
N LYS A 75 7.40 7.73 -17.61
CA LYS A 75 6.94 8.03 -18.99
C LYS A 75 6.71 6.79 -19.86
N PRO A 76 7.62 5.80 -19.92
CA PRO A 76 7.43 4.62 -20.77
C PRO A 76 6.23 3.76 -20.38
N VAL A 77 5.74 3.92 -19.15
CA VAL A 77 4.62 3.14 -18.60
C VAL A 77 3.26 3.81 -18.85
N LEU A 78 3.25 5.07 -19.32
CA LEU A 78 2.04 5.87 -19.57
C LEU A 78 1.36 5.53 -20.90
N GLU A 79 0.98 4.27 -21.09
CA GLU A 79 0.23 3.82 -22.26
C GLU A 79 -1.22 3.49 -21.92
N GLY A 80 -2.15 3.63 -22.86
CA GLY A 80 -3.57 3.32 -22.67
C GLY A 80 -4.28 4.23 -21.68
N THR A 81 -5.27 3.71 -20.96
CA THR A 81 -6.01 4.42 -19.91
C THR A 81 -5.17 4.51 -18.65
N THR A 82 -5.11 5.70 -18.05
CA THR A 82 -4.25 5.92 -16.89
C THR A 82 -4.96 6.75 -15.83
N ALA A 83 -4.92 6.26 -14.60
CA ALA A 83 -5.30 7.01 -13.42
C ALA A 83 -4.12 7.05 -12.44
N ILE A 84 -4.08 8.10 -11.64
CA ILE A 84 -3.07 8.28 -10.60
C ILE A 84 -3.74 8.41 -9.25
N ALA A 85 -3.24 7.65 -8.28
CA ALA A 85 -3.60 7.72 -6.87
C ALA A 85 -2.41 8.28 -6.10
N THR A 86 -2.59 9.39 -5.41
CA THR A 86 -1.53 10.04 -4.60
C THR A 86 -1.94 10.05 -3.14
N SER A 87 -1.01 9.75 -2.24
CA SER A 87 -1.19 9.82 -0.79
C SER A 87 -0.17 10.78 -0.18
N ASP A 88 -0.67 11.63 0.71
CA ASP A 88 0.14 12.62 1.44
C ASP A 88 0.44 12.14 2.88
N SER A 89 -0.29 11.13 3.39
CA SER A 89 -0.26 10.70 4.80
C SER A 89 0.34 9.31 5.03
N GLU A 90 0.03 8.34 4.18
CA GLU A 90 0.46 6.95 4.35
C GLU A 90 1.22 6.42 3.13
N TYR A 91 2.36 5.77 3.36
CA TYR A 91 3.19 5.15 2.31
C TYR A 91 2.51 3.97 1.62
N ALA A 92 1.78 3.16 2.37
CA ALA A 92 1.24 1.88 1.90
C ALA A 92 -0.26 1.93 1.52
N ALA A 93 -1.00 2.99 1.91
CA ALA A 93 -2.45 3.04 1.74
C ALA A 93 -2.87 2.88 0.27
N ALA A 94 -2.31 3.69 -0.63
CA ALA A 94 -2.61 3.63 -2.05
C ALA A 94 -2.25 2.27 -2.66
N ALA A 95 -1.05 1.74 -2.36
CA ALA A 95 -0.58 0.45 -2.87
C ALA A 95 -1.45 -0.71 -2.35
N ARG A 96 -1.82 -0.72 -1.06
CA ARG A 96 -2.65 -1.75 -0.44
C ARG A 96 -4.02 -1.85 -1.10
N ILE A 97 -4.74 -0.73 -1.21
CA ILE A 97 -6.10 -0.69 -1.76
C ILE A 97 -6.07 -1.08 -3.24
N LEU A 98 -5.18 -0.48 -4.02
CA LEU A 98 -5.11 -0.70 -5.46
C LEU A 98 -4.63 -2.12 -5.82
N CYS A 99 -3.65 -2.68 -5.09
CA CYS A 99 -3.22 -4.05 -5.31
C CYS A 99 -4.26 -5.09 -4.87
N ASN A 100 -5.02 -4.83 -3.80
CA ASN A 100 -6.13 -5.71 -3.42
C ASN A 100 -7.24 -5.67 -4.48
N TYR A 101 -7.59 -4.48 -4.93
CA TYR A 101 -8.57 -4.31 -6.01
C TYR A 101 -8.12 -4.99 -7.32
N ALA A 102 -6.81 -4.93 -7.64
CA ALA A 102 -6.24 -5.61 -8.81
C ALA A 102 -6.28 -7.14 -8.73
N LYS A 103 -6.41 -7.73 -7.54
CA LYS A 103 -6.59 -9.20 -7.37
C LYS A 103 -8.01 -9.63 -7.69
N ASP A 104 -8.99 -8.76 -7.41
CA ASP A 104 -10.41 -9.06 -7.60
C ASP A 104 -10.88 -8.74 -9.04
N HIS A 105 -10.09 -7.94 -9.78
CA HIS A 105 -10.43 -7.45 -11.12
C HIS A 105 -9.28 -7.60 -12.11
N ASP A 106 -9.34 -8.57 -13.01
CA ASP A 106 -8.30 -8.87 -14.02
C ASP A 106 -8.00 -7.71 -14.97
N ASN A 107 -8.98 -6.83 -15.18
CA ASN A 107 -8.86 -5.67 -16.08
C ASN A 107 -8.11 -4.50 -15.44
N PHE A 108 -7.98 -4.48 -14.11
CA PHE A 108 -7.30 -3.42 -13.38
C PHE A 108 -5.84 -3.81 -13.15
N LYS A 109 -4.91 -3.00 -13.66
CA LYS A 109 -3.48 -3.30 -13.53
C LYS A 109 -2.73 -2.11 -12.95
N VAL A 110 -1.94 -2.39 -11.94
CA VAL A 110 -0.94 -1.44 -11.43
C VAL A 110 0.20 -1.40 -12.45
N LYS A 111 0.59 -0.22 -12.90
CA LYS A 111 1.63 -0.04 -13.90
C LYS A 111 2.97 0.32 -13.30
N SER A 112 2.97 1.28 -12.41
CA SER A 112 4.17 1.79 -11.74
C SER A 112 3.76 2.54 -10.48
N ALA A 113 4.71 2.76 -9.59
CA ALA A 113 4.53 3.64 -8.45
C ALA A 113 5.81 4.41 -8.16
N TYR A 114 5.68 5.50 -7.43
CA TYR A 114 6.81 6.24 -6.89
C TYR A 114 6.67 6.41 -5.37
N LEU A 115 7.80 6.49 -4.71
CA LEU A 115 7.92 6.72 -3.27
C LEU A 115 9.02 7.76 -3.04
N ASP A 116 8.69 8.83 -2.33
CA ASP A 116 9.63 9.93 -2.03
C ASP A 116 10.40 10.45 -3.27
N GLY A 117 9.73 10.49 -4.43
CA GLY A 117 10.33 10.96 -5.69
C GLY A 117 11.17 9.91 -6.43
N ALA A 118 11.25 8.68 -5.96
CA ALA A 118 11.90 7.56 -6.66
C ALA A 118 10.86 6.58 -7.23
N VAL A 119 11.03 6.15 -8.46
CA VAL A 119 10.19 5.12 -9.07
C VAL A 119 10.57 3.76 -8.51
N ILE A 120 9.57 2.97 -8.15
CA ILE A 120 9.73 1.65 -7.53
C ILE A 120 9.22 0.53 -8.44
N ASP A 121 9.86 -0.64 -8.32
CA ASP A 121 9.52 -1.85 -9.06
C ASP A 121 8.21 -2.48 -8.57
N MET A 122 7.60 -3.30 -9.43
CA MET A 122 6.35 -4.01 -9.13
C MET A 122 6.47 -4.91 -7.90
N ASP A 123 7.61 -5.57 -7.70
CA ASP A 123 7.83 -6.44 -6.54
C ASP A 123 7.80 -5.64 -5.23
N THR A 124 8.36 -4.44 -5.24
CA THR A 124 8.31 -3.51 -4.10
C THR A 124 6.88 -3.02 -3.83
N ILE A 125 6.10 -2.73 -4.89
CA ILE A 125 4.69 -2.34 -4.75
C ILE A 125 3.87 -3.46 -4.11
N VAL A 126 4.09 -4.71 -4.53
CA VAL A 126 3.45 -5.89 -3.94
C VAL A 126 3.89 -6.09 -2.49
N ALA A 127 5.15 -5.84 -2.15
CA ALA A 127 5.63 -5.88 -0.78
C ALA A 127 4.96 -4.80 0.09
N LEU A 128 4.87 -3.56 -0.42
CA LEU A 128 4.14 -2.45 0.24
C LEU A 128 2.67 -2.77 0.45
N SER A 129 2.02 -3.43 -0.51
CA SER A 129 0.60 -3.78 -0.39
C SER A 129 0.29 -4.77 0.75
N LYS A 130 1.30 -5.54 1.19
CA LYS A 130 1.18 -6.49 2.31
C LYS A 130 1.36 -5.82 3.68
N LEU A 131 1.87 -4.59 3.71
CA LEU A 131 2.07 -3.89 4.96
C LEU A 131 0.73 -3.45 5.56
N PRO A 132 0.51 -3.66 6.86
CA PRO A 132 -0.64 -3.13 7.57
C PRO A 132 -0.54 -1.60 7.73
N THR A 133 -1.58 -0.99 8.28
CA THR A 133 -1.60 0.45 8.57
C THR A 133 -0.50 0.83 9.57
N ARG A 134 -0.10 2.11 9.57
CA ARG A 134 0.91 2.65 10.49
C ARG A 134 0.58 2.35 11.96
N GLU A 135 -0.69 2.45 12.33
CA GLU A 135 -1.15 2.17 13.70
C GLU A 135 -0.93 0.71 14.08
N VAL A 136 -1.25 -0.22 13.18
CA VAL A 136 -1.05 -1.66 13.41
C VAL A 136 0.44 -2.00 13.46
N LEU A 137 1.29 -1.35 12.65
CA LEU A 137 2.74 -1.53 12.73
C LEU A 137 3.29 -1.08 14.08
N LEU A 138 2.86 0.09 14.58
CA LEU A 138 3.23 0.58 15.90
C LEU A 138 2.74 -0.35 17.01
N ALA A 139 1.49 -0.83 16.91
CA ALA A 139 0.93 -1.80 17.86
C ALA A 139 1.73 -3.11 17.90
N ASN A 140 2.14 -3.61 16.72
CA ASN A 140 2.97 -4.81 16.62
C ASN A 140 4.35 -4.61 17.27
N VAL A 141 4.99 -3.46 17.06
CA VAL A 141 6.28 -3.14 17.70
C VAL A 141 6.14 -3.07 19.22
N LEU A 142 5.12 -2.36 19.72
CA LEU A 142 4.84 -2.29 21.15
C LEU A 142 4.49 -3.66 21.75
N GLY A 143 3.72 -4.45 21.01
CA GLY A 143 3.42 -5.84 21.36
C GLY A 143 4.67 -6.72 21.46
N ALA A 144 5.62 -6.54 20.53
CA ALA A 144 6.88 -7.27 20.55
C ALA A 144 7.74 -6.95 21.79
N PHE A 145 7.72 -5.70 22.28
CA PHE A 145 8.39 -5.36 23.56
C PHE A 145 7.73 -5.97 24.77
N GLN A 146 6.40 -6.15 24.76
CA GLN A 146 5.67 -6.80 25.85
C GLN A 146 5.67 -8.34 25.74
N ALA A 147 5.94 -8.89 24.57
CA ALA A 147 5.88 -10.33 24.31
C ALA A 147 6.69 -11.20 25.28
N PRO A 148 7.94 -10.86 25.67
CA PRO A 148 8.71 -11.66 26.62
C PRO A 148 8.03 -11.75 27.99
N ILE A 149 7.49 -10.64 28.50
CA ILE A 149 6.82 -10.59 29.79
C ILE A 149 5.49 -11.36 29.75
N ALA A 150 4.71 -11.14 28.69
CA ALA A 150 3.43 -11.82 28.48
C ALA A 150 3.59 -13.32 28.24
N SER A 151 4.66 -13.75 27.53
CA SER A 151 4.94 -15.16 27.29
C SER A 151 5.35 -15.87 28.60
N PHE A 152 6.17 -15.23 29.43
CA PHE A 152 6.52 -15.73 30.75
C PHE A 152 5.29 -15.90 31.64
N ALA A 153 4.45 -14.87 31.71
CA ALA A 153 3.21 -14.94 32.50
C ALA A 153 2.28 -16.06 32.01
N ARG A 154 2.13 -16.23 30.70
CA ARG A 154 1.35 -17.33 30.12
C ARG A 154 1.94 -18.70 30.41
N ALA A 155 3.28 -18.83 30.38
CA ALA A 155 3.96 -20.08 30.73
C ALA A 155 3.70 -20.46 32.21
N VAL A 156 3.82 -19.47 33.12
CA VAL A 156 3.51 -19.70 34.54
C VAL A 156 2.02 -20.06 34.71
N GLN A 157 1.11 -19.38 34.03
CA GLN A 157 -0.31 -19.72 34.09
C GLN A 157 -0.58 -21.13 33.58
N ALA A 158 0.02 -21.53 32.46
CA ALA A 158 -0.12 -22.88 31.92
C ALA A 158 0.38 -23.99 32.88
N ILE A 159 1.46 -23.71 33.64
CA ILE A 159 1.95 -24.63 34.68
C ILE A 159 0.92 -24.74 35.80
N VAL A 160 0.33 -23.63 36.25
CA VAL A 160 -0.70 -23.64 37.28
C VAL A 160 -1.95 -24.38 36.82
N ASP A 161 -2.39 -24.15 35.59
CA ASP A 161 -3.58 -24.78 35.00
C ASP A 161 -3.39 -26.30 34.80
N LYS A 162 -2.15 -26.78 34.57
CA LYS A 162 -1.80 -28.19 34.49
C LYS A 162 -1.57 -28.87 35.84
N GLY A 163 -1.81 -28.19 36.94
CA GLY A 163 -1.71 -28.76 38.29
C GLY A 163 -0.36 -28.59 38.99
N GLY A 164 0.47 -27.66 38.49
CA GLY A 164 1.76 -27.32 39.10
C GLY A 164 2.98 -27.88 38.39
N VAL A 165 4.15 -27.53 38.92
CA VAL A 165 5.46 -27.87 38.30
C VAL A 165 5.69 -29.38 38.27
N GLU A 166 5.17 -30.11 39.26
CA GLU A 166 5.35 -31.57 39.35
C GLU A 166 4.59 -32.32 38.26
N ALA A 167 3.37 -31.87 37.89
CA ALA A 167 2.60 -32.48 36.82
C ALA A 167 3.22 -32.18 35.44
N CYS A 168 3.73 -30.97 35.21
CA CYS A 168 4.43 -30.62 33.96
C CYS A 168 5.78 -31.35 33.82
N ALA A 169 6.49 -31.60 34.90
CA ALA A 169 7.75 -32.36 34.88
C ALA A 169 7.51 -33.84 34.55
N ALA A 170 6.40 -34.40 35.00
CA ALA A 170 6.02 -35.78 34.67
C ALA A 170 5.63 -35.94 33.20
N GLU A 171 4.85 -35.02 32.64
CA GLU A 171 4.52 -34.97 31.17
C GLU A 171 5.76 -34.81 30.30
N ALA A 172 6.68 -33.90 30.67
CA ALA A 172 7.92 -33.68 29.92
C ALA A 172 8.89 -34.89 29.98
N ALA A 173 8.82 -35.70 31.06
CA ALA A 173 9.60 -36.91 31.17
C ALA A 173 9.02 -38.08 30.34
N GLU A 174 7.73 -38.03 30.04
CA GLU A 174 7.04 -39.05 29.22
C GLU A 174 7.17 -38.78 27.70
N GLU A 175 7.30 -37.48 27.29
CA GLU A 175 7.54 -37.07 25.89
C GLU A 175 9.02 -37.18 25.44
N ALA A 176 9.97 -37.34 26.33
CA ALA A 176 11.40 -37.35 26.03
C ALA A 176 12.00 -38.64 25.37
N PRO A 177 11.33 -39.80 25.21
CA PRO A 177 11.96 -40.96 24.59
C PRO A 177 11.71 -41.15 23.09
N ALA A 178 11.16 -40.18 22.33
CA ALA A 178 10.79 -40.41 20.92
C ALA A 178 11.73 -39.79 19.85
N GLU A 179 12.81 -39.13 20.21
CA GLU A 179 13.75 -38.52 19.26
C GLU A 179 15.20 -38.99 19.35
N ALA A 180 15.42 -40.24 19.77
CA ALA A 180 16.75 -40.83 19.74
C ALA A 180 16.69 -42.25 19.16
N GLU A 181 16.46 -42.36 17.83
CA GLU A 181 16.93 -43.47 16.97
C GLU A 181 17.11 -42.99 15.53
#